data_39530ceadd26fe24c229ff9a56213682
#
_entry.id   39530ceadd26fe24c229ff9a56213682
#
_cell.length_a   1.000
_cell.length_b   1.000
_cell.length_c   1.000
_cell.angle_alpha   90.00
_cell.angle_beta   90.00
_cell.angle_gamma   90.00
#
_symmetry.space_group_name_H-M   'P 1'
#
loop_
_entity.id
_entity.type
_entity.pdbx_description
1 polymer ?
#
loop_
_entity_poly.entity_id
_entity_poly.type
_entity_poly.pdbx_seq_one_letter_code
_entity_poly.pdbx_strand_id
1 'polypeptide(L)'
;MKAYFRMLGTAAGLLVAFTVVLGLLYPAAVFGVGRLMPHHQADGQPIVDARGVVRGSALIAQPVTEPGFFFPRPSAAGEHGYDPMSSSASHRSTAGKDYQAEFAARRAEIAQREQVPAAAVPVDAVTASGSGLDPHISVAYAQIQ
;
A
#
# COMPACT_ATOMS: atom_id res chain seq x y z
N MET A 1 30.58 -36.44 18.59
CA MET A 1 29.16 -36.41 18.94
C MET A 1 28.85 -35.44 20.09
N LYS A 2 29.50 -35.51 21.26
CA LYS A 2 29.21 -34.61 22.42
C LYS A 2 29.36 -33.12 22.09
N ALA A 3 30.38 -32.73 21.33
CA ALA A 3 30.57 -31.32 20.93
C ALA A 3 29.44 -30.81 20.04
N TYR A 4 28.94 -31.62 19.11
CA TYR A 4 27.82 -31.29 18.22
C TYR A 4 26.54 -31.04 19.00
N PHE A 5 26.21 -31.92 19.96
CA PHE A 5 25.01 -31.71 20.82
C PHE A 5 25.12 -30.46 21.70
N ARG A 6 26.31 -30.13 22.18
CA ARG A 6 26.53 -28.86 22.89
C ARG A 6 26.30 -27.64 22.00
N MET A 7 26.81 -27.66 20.76
CA MET A 7 26.59 -26.57 19.79
C MET A 7 25.12 -26.41 19.45
N LEU A 8 24.39 -27.51 19.24
CA LEU A 8 22.94 -27.51 19.04
C LEU A 8 22.19 -26.93 20.22
N GLY A 9 22.55 -27.31 21.44
CA GLY A 9 21.93 -26.74 22.65
C GLY A 9 22.17 -25.23 22.79
N THR A 10 23.40 -24.77 22.50
CA THR A 10 23.71 -23.33 22.50
C THR A 10 22.91 -22.59 21.40
N ALA A 11 22.86 -23.15 20.19
CA ALA A 11 22.12 -22.55 19.09
C ALA A 11 20.62 -22.47 19.40
N ALA A 12 20.03 -23.54 19.95
CA ALA A 12 18.63 -23.54 20.37
C ALA A 12 18.38 -22.54 21.50
N GLY A 13 19.30 -22.44 22.49
CA GLY A 13 19.18 -21.44 23.54
C GLY A 13 19.23 -20.01 23.03
N LEU A 14 20.14 -19.71 22.11
CA LEU A 14 20.21 -18.40 21.46
C LEU A 14 18.95 -18.11 20.61
N LEU A 15 18.45 -19.09 19.86
CA LEU A 15 17.24 -18.93 19.09
C LEU A 15 16.06 -18.58 20.00
N VAL A 16 15.87 -19.31 21.10
CA VAL A 16 14.81 -19.03 22.08
C VAL A 16 14.99 -17.64 22.70
N ALA A 17 16.22 -17.31 23.13
CA ALA A 17 16.50 -16.01 23.73
C ALA A 17 16.16 -14.86 22.76
N PHE A 18 16.62 -14.92 21.51
CA PHE A 18 16.31 -13.90 20.50
C PHE A 18 14.82 -13.90 20.11
N THR A 19 14.16 -15.04 20.09
CA THR A 19 12.70 -15.10 19.86
C THR A 19 11.95 -14.36 20.96
N VAL A 20 12.33 -14.55 22.21
CA VAL A 20 11.71 -13.83 23.33
C VAL A 20 12.00 -12.32 23.26
N VAL A 21 13.27 -11.95 23.06
CA VAL A 21 13.66 -10.52 23.03
C VAL A 21 13.07 -9.80 21.84
N LEU A 22 13.25 -10.33 20.62
CA LEU A 22 12.86 -9.66 19.40
C LEU A 22 11.41 -9.97 18.97
N GLY A 23 10.86 -11.10 19.37
CA GLY A 23 9.49 -11.50 19.02
C GLY A 23 8.43 -11.12 20.07
N LEU A 24 8.82 -10.91 21.31
CA LEU A 24 7.87 -10.55 22.36
C LEU A 24 8.21 -9.22 23.03
N LEU A 25 9.38 -9.07 23.62
CA LEU A 25 9.71 -7.90 24.42
C LEU A 25 9.84 -6.63 23.59
N TYR A 26 10.54 -6.70 22.45
CA TYR A 26 10.70 -5.56 21.56
C TYR A 26 9.38 -5.10 20.92
N PRO A 27 8.53 -5.96 20.33
CA PRO A 27 7.23 -5.54 19.83
C PRO A 27 6.30 -5.02 20.93
N ALA A 28 6.31 -5.62 22.11
CA ALA A 28 5.52 -5.13 23.25
C ALA A 28 5.96 -3.74 23.71
N ALA A 29 7.27 -3.47 23.75
CA ALA A 29 7.82 -2.16 24.08
C ALA A 29 7.43 -1.10 23.03
N VAL A 30 7.58 -1.42 21.73
CA VAL A 30 7.20 -0.51 20.64
C VAL A 30 5.71 -0.23 20.66
N PHE A 31 4.87 -1.27 20.86
CA PHE A 31 3.43 -1.11 20.99
C PHE A 31 3.08 -0.22 22.19
N GLY A 32 3.71 -0.44 23.36
CA GLY A 32 3.50 0.38 24.55
C GLY A 32 3.85 1.84 24.32
N VAL A 33 4.99 2.13 23.68
CA VAL A 33 5.37 3.50 23.30
C VAL A 33 4.38 4.10 22.31
N GLY A 34 3.94 3.34 21.29
CA GLY A 34 2.95 3.78 20.32
C GLY A 34 1.59 4.13 20.96
N ARG A 35 1.23 3.45 22.05
CA ARG A 35 0.01 3.76 22.82
C ARG A 35 0.12 4.99 23.72
N LEU A 36 1.33 5.43 24.05
CA LEU A 36 1.58 6.70 24.76
C LEU A 36 1.57 7.92 23.83
N MET A 37 1.69 7.70 22.52
CA MET A 37 1.56 8.73 21.48
C MET A 37 0.09 8.98 21.13
N PRO A 38 -0.25 10.07 20.37
CA PRO A 38 -1.63 10.30 19.92
C PRO A 38 -2.17 9.07 19.17
N HIS A 39 -3.21 8.46 19.71
CA HIS A 39 -3.80 7.21 19.20
C HIS A 39 -4.18 7.28 17.72
N HIS A 40 -4.62 8.46 17.24
CA HIS A 40 -5.02 8.66 15.87
C HIS A 40 -3.92 8.29 14.85
N GLN A 41 -2.65 8.67 15.13
CA GLN A 41 -1.52 8.29 14.26
C GLN A 41 -1.16 6.80 14.40
N ALA A 42 -1.16 6.28 15.62
CA ALA A 42 -0.82 4.88 15.89
C ALA A 42 -1.84 3.90 15.30
N ASP A 43 -3.10 4.31 15.20
CA ASP A 43 -4.20 3.49 14.68
C ASP A 43 -4.40 3.69 13.15
N GLY A 44 -3.45 4.33 12.44
CA GLY A 44 -3.46 4.46 10.97
C GLY A 44 -4.35 5.59 10.46
N GLN A 45 -4.57 6.63 11.25
CA GLN A 45 -5.35 7.83 10.89
C GLN A 45 -6.73 7.50 10.28
N PRO A 46 -7.59 6.78 10.99
CA PRO A 46 -8.91 6.43 10.49
C PRO A 46 -9.76 7.67 10.21
N ILE A 47 -10.41 7.69 9.06
CA ILE A 47 -11.41 8.70 8.71
C ILE A 47 -12.76 8.18 9.20
N VAL A 48 -13.38 8.94 10.10
CA VAL A 48 -14.63 8.55 10.76
C VAL A 48 -15.74 9.53 10.33
N ASP A 49 -16.89 9.01 9.94
CA ASP A 49 -18.05 9.82 9.58
C ASP A 49 -18.76 10.40 10.83
N ALA A 50 -19.77 11.25 10.60
CA ALA A 50 -20.56 11.87 11.65
C ALA A 50 -21.30 10.87 12.55
N ARG A 51 -21.42 9.60 12.14
CA ARG A 51 -22.07 8.51 12.88
C ARG A 51 -21.06 7.65 13.66
N GLY A 52 -19.77 7.98 13.61
CA GLY A 52 -18.70 7.22 14.25
C GLY A 52 -18.26 5.97 13.48
N VAL A 53 -18.67 5.81 12.22
CA VAL A 53 -18.28 4.68 11.37
C VAL A 53 -16.98 4.99 10.65
N VAL A 54 -15.99 4.10 10.76
CA VAL A 54 -14.73 4.21 10.00
C VAL A 54 -15.03 4.00 8.51
N ARG A 55 -14.68 4.99 7.70
CA ARG A 55 -14.87 4.98 6.23
C ARG A 55 -13.58 4.66 5.48
N GLY A 56 -12.44 4.82 6.12
CA GLY A 56 -11.14 4.55 5.51
C GLY A 56 -10.01 5.09 6.36
N SER A 57 -8.87 5.32 5.73
CA SER A 57 -7.67 5.89 6.35
C SER A 57 -7.11 7.02 5.50
N ALA A 58 -6.60 8.07 6.13
CA ALA A 58 -5.93 9.17 5.44
C ALA A 58 -4.56 8.75 4.83
N LEU A 59 -4.06 7.56 5.17
CA LEU A 59 -2.73 7.08 4.77
C LEU A 59 -2.75 6.23 3.50
N ILE A 60 -3.90 5.74 3.07
CA ILE A 60 -4.02 4.81 1.94
C ILE A 60 -5.03 5.28 0.90
N ALA A 61 -4.73 4.96 -0.36
CA ALA A 61 -5.66 5.15 -1.47
C ALA A 61 -6.88 4.22 -1.31
N GLN A 62 -8.02 4.73 -1.77
CA GLN A 62 -9.29 4.01 -1.80
C GLN A 62 -9.90 4.12 -3.19
N PRO A 63 -10.74 3.17 -3.62
CA PRO A 63 -11.42 3.26 -4.91
C PRO A 63 -12.35 4.47 -4.92
N VAL A 64 -12.26 5.27 -5.98
CA VAL A 64 -13.14 6.41 -6.23
C VAL A 64 -13.91 6.14 -7.51
N THR A 65 -15.23 6.25 -7.45
CA THR A 65 -16.13 6.04 -8.58
C THR A 65 -16.98 7.27 -8.89
N GLU A 66 -17.06 8.22 -7.95
CA GLU A 66 -17.92 9.39 -8.09
C GLU A 66 -17.15 10.58 -8.67
N PRO A 67 -17.80 11.35 -9.57
CA PRO A 67 -17.20 12.57 -10.12
C PRO A 67 -17.04 13.65 -9.03
N GLY A 68 -16.03 14.49 -9.18
CA GLY A 68 -15.72 15.57 -8.24
C GLY A 68 -14.73 15.19 -7.14
N PHE A 69 -14.20 13.97 -7.17
CA PHE A 69 -13.08 13.54 -6.33
C PHE A 69 -11.87 13.20 -7.19
N PHE A 70 -10.68 13.37 -6.63
CA PHE A 70 -9.44 12.95 -7.30
C PHE A 70 -9.36 11.43 -7.38
N PHE A 71 -9.11 10.91 -8.56
CA PHE A 71 -8.88 9.49 -8.79
C PHE A 71 -7.45 9.12 -8.40
N PRO A 72 -7.25 8.07 -7.59
CA PRO A 72 -5.92 7.61 -7.24
C PRO A 72 -5.24 6.89 -8.40
N ARG A 73 -3.97 6.52 -8.21
CA ARG A 73 -3.22 5.66 -9.14
C ARG A 73 -3.85 4.28 -9.21
N PRO A 74 -3.73 3.55 -10.35
CA PRO A 74 -4.22 2.18 -10.45
C PRO A 74 -3.64 1.28 -9.35
N SER A 75 -4.47 0.39 -8.83
CA SER A 75 -4.12 -0.51 -7.75
C SER A 75 -4.05 -1.96 -8.21
N ALA A 76 -3.02 -2.69 -7.74
CA ALA A 76 -2.90 -4.14 -7.84
C ALA A 76 -3.01 -4.82 -6.46
N ALA A 77 -3.49 -4.11 -5.44
CA ALA A 77 -3.70 -4.64 -4.10
C ALA A 77 -4.98 -5.48 -4.05
N GLY A 78 -4.85 -6.77 -3.77
CA GLY A 78 -5.97 -7.72 -3.77
C GLY A 78 -6.55 -8.00 -5.16
N GLU A 79 -7.62 -8.75 -5.20
CA GLU A 79 -8.28 -9.18 -6.45
C GLU A 79 -8.96 -8.03 -7.20
N HIS A 80 -9.52 -7.08 -6.45
CA HIS A 80 -10.30 -5.96 -7.03
C HIS A 80 -9.61 -4.61 -6.93
N GLY A 81 -8.35 -4.59 -6.49
CA GLY A 81 -7.62 -3.37 -6.19
C GLY A 81 -7.97 -2.74 -4.83
N TYR A 82 -7.07 -1.93 -4.31
CA TYR A 82 -7.23 -1.15 -3.07
C TYR A 82 -7.55 -1.96 -1.81
N ASP A 83 -7.24 -3.25 -1.79
CA ASP A 83 -7.40 -4.07 -0.59
C ASP A 83 -6.29 -3.77 0.43
N PRO A 84 -6.61 -3.16 1.60
CA PRO A 84 -5.62 -2.81 2.61
C PRO A 84 -4.97 -4.02 3.28
N MET A 85 -5.61 -5.19 3.19
CA MET A 85 -5.10 -6.43 3.76
C MET A 85 -4.19 -7.20 2.80
N SER A 86 -4.13 -6.78 1.53
CA SER A 86 -3.37 -7.46 0.46
C SER A 86 -2.59 -6.47 -0.40
N SER A 87 -1.77 -5.61 0.26
CA SER A 87 -0.88 -4.66 -0.43
C SER A 87 0.03 -5.39 -1.41
N SER A 88 0.02 -4.96 -2.67
CA SER A 88 0.81 -5.58 -3.75
C SER A 88 1.08 -4.62 -4.88
N ALA A 89 2.19 -4.82 -5.57
CA ALA A 89 2.47 -4.22 -6.87
C ALA A 89 2.00 -5.13 -8.01
N SER A 90 1.89 -4.58 -9.21
CA SER A 90 1.51 -5.38 -10.39
C SER A 90 2.58 -6.40 -10.81
N HIS A 91 3.84 -6.18 -10.42
CA HIS A 91 5.01 -7.02 -10.78
C HIS A 91 5.18 -7.28 -12.29
N ARG A 92 4.60 -6.43 -13.14
CA ARG A 92 4.62 -6.60 -14.58
C ARG A 92 5.82 -5.90 -15.21
N SER A 93 6.41 -6.54 -16.20
CA SER A 93 7.48 -5.94 -17.00
C SER A 93 6.93 -4.88 -17.95
N THR A 94 7.55 -3.70 -17.95
CA THR A 94 7.22 -2.61 -18.89
C THR A 94 7.48 -2.97 -20.36
N ALA A 95 8.32 -3.97 -20.64
CA ALA A 95 8.58 -4.51 -21.96
C ALA A 95 7.56 -5.57 -22.41
N GLY A 96 6.66 -6.02 -21.52
CA GLY A 96 5.64 -7.02 -21.85
C GLY A 96 4.55 -6.44 -22.76
N LYS A 97 4.22 -7.16 -23.83
CA LYS A 97 3.20 -6.71 -24.80
C LYS A 97 1.83 -6.51 -24.15
N ASP A 98 1.45 -7.42 -23.25
CA ASP A 98 0.16 -7.37 -22.54
C ASP A 98 0.10 -6.14 -21.62
N TYR A 99 1.22 -5.83 -20.93
CA TYR A 99 1.30 -4.64 -20.10
C TYR A 99 1.21 -3.35 -20.93
N GLN A 100 1.87 -3.31 -22.09
CA GLN A 100 1.80 -2.15 -22.98
C GLN A 100 0.40 -1.94 -23.55
N ALA A 101 -0.32 -3.01 -23.89
CA ALA A 101 -1.70 -2.94 -24.35
C ALA A 101 -2.63 -2.43 -23.23
N GLU A 102 -2.50 -2.94 -22.02
CA GLU A 102 -3.26 -2.49 -20.84
C GLU A 102 -2.94 -1.02 -20.51
N PHE A 103 -1.67 -0.64 -20.55
CA PHE A 103 -1.22 0.73 -20.34
C PHE A 103 -1.86 1.71 -21.38
N ALA A 104 -1.87 1.31 -22.65
CA ALA A 104 -2.48 2.10 -23.71
C ALA A 104 -4.00 2.22 -23.55
N ALA A 105 -4.68 1.12 -23.19
CA ALA A 105 -6.12 1.11 -22.95
C ALA A 105 -6.50 2.02 -21.76
N ARG A 106 -5.77 1.92 -20.66
CA ARG A 106 -5.98 2.76 -19.47
C ARG A 106 -5.72 4.24 -19.76
N ARG A 107 -4.69 4.54 -20.57
CA ARG A 107 -4.43 5.91 -21.01
C ARG A 107 -5.56 6.48 -21.83
N ALA A 108 -6.13 5.70 -22.77
CA ALA A 108 -7.25 6.11 -23.58
C ALA A 108 -8.52 6.35 -22.75
N GLU A 109 -8.79 5.47 -21.77
CA GLU A 109 -9.90 5.60 -20.84
C GLU A 109 -9.82 6.90 -20.02
N ILE A 110 -8.65 7.19 -19.44
CA ILE A 110 -8.44 8.43 -18.67
C ILE A 110 -8.55 9.66 -19.57
N ALA A 111 -7.94 9.62 -20.76
CA ALA A 111 -8.04 10.72 -21.72
C ALA A 111 -9.50 11.05 -22.09
N GLN A 112 -10.33 10.02 -22.23
CA GLN A 112 -11.77 10.17 -22.51
C GLN A 112 -12.52 10.70 -21.28
N ARG A 113 -12.26 10.17 -20.09
CA ARG A 113 -12.89 10.59 -18.84
C ARG A 113 -12.60 12.06 -18.54
N GLU A 114 -11.34 12.48 -18.64
CA GLU A 114 -10.88 13.83 -18.32
C GLU A 114 -10.97 14.81 -19.52
N GLN A 115 -11.42 14.34 -20.68
CA GLN A 115 -11.56 15.14 -21.91
C GLN A 115 -10.25 15.83 -22.36
N VAL A 116 -9.11 15.13 -22.18
CA VAL A 116 -7.77 15.62 -22.56
C VAL A 116 -7.17 14.74 -23.66
N PRO A 117 -6.20 15.25 -24.44
CA PRO A 117 -5.44 14.40 -25.36
C PRO A 117 -4.70 13.29 -24.60
N ALA A 118 -4.61 12.08 -25.16
CA ALA A 118 -3.91 10.96 -24.55
C ALA A 118 -2.44 11.28 -24.21
N ALA A 119 -1.79 12.17 -24.96
CA ALA A 119 -0.43 12.64 -24.68
C ALA A 119 -0.32 13.51 -23.42
N ALA A 120 -1.41 14.10 -22.95
CA ALA A 120 -1.46 14.89 -21.73
C ALA A 120 -1.65 14.04 -20.46
N VAL A 121 -2.04 12.76 -20.61
CA VAL A 121 -2.22 11.85 -19.47
C VAL A 121 -0.85 11.46 -18.91
N PRO A 122 -0.52 11.82 -17.67
CA PRO A 122 0.77 11.53 -17.06
C PRO A 122 0.94 10.05 -16.76
N VAL A 123 2.21 9.62 -16.64
CA VAL A 123 2.57 8.20 -16.49
C VAL A 123 2.04 7.60 -15.19
N ASP A 124 2.03 8.35 -14.10
CA ASP A 124 1.53 7.89 -12.81
C ASP A 124 0.02 7.63 -12.81
N ALA A 125 -0.75 8.33 -13.66
CA ALA A 125 -2.17 8.07 -13.84
C ALA A 125 -2.46 6.65 -14.38
N VAL A 126 -1.54 6.09 -15.16
CA VAL A 126 -1.72 4.80 -15.85
C VAL A 126 -0.90 3.66 -15.27
N THR A 127 0.04 3.94 -14.36
CA THR A 127 0.90 2.93 -13.74
C THR A 127 0.45 2.63 -12.31
N ALA A 128 0.32 1.34 -11.98
CA ALA A 128 0.01 0.91 -10.63
C ALA A 128 1.09 1.36 -9.64
N SER A 129 0.69 1.74 -8.44
CA SER A 129 1.62 2.04 -7.36
C SER A 129 2.32 0.77 -6.85
N GLY A 130 3.51 0.92 -6.23
CA GLY A 130 4.27 -0.20 -5.70
C GLY A 130 3.59 -0.93 -4.56
N SER A 131 2.78 -0.24 -3.77
CA SER A 131 1.97 -0.84 -2.70
C SER A 131 0.55 -1.21 -3.15
N GLY A 132 0.08 -0.64 -4.27
CA GLY A 132 -1.33 -0.65 -4.65
C GLY A 132 -2.22 0.22 -3.77
N LEU A 133 -1.65 0.93 -2.79
CA LEU A 133 -2.37 1.71 -1.78
C LEU A 133 -1.81 3.13 -1.60
N ASP A 134 -0.93 3.59 -2.51
CA ASP A 134 -0.35 4.93 -2.46
C ASP A 134 -1.42 5.99 -2.76
N PRO A 135 -1.76 6.89 -1.80
CA PRO A 135 -2.75 7.93 -2.02
C PRO A 135 -2.25 9.11 -2.86
N HIS A 136 -0.92 9.19 -3.09
CA HIS A 136 -0.32 10.33 -3.77
C HIS A 136 -0.51 10.23 -5.28
N ILE A 137 -0.85 11.39 -5.88
CA ILE A 137 -0.88 11.60 -7.32
C ILE A 137 0.04 12.76 -7.69
N SER A 138 0.54 12.79 -8.92
CA SER A 138 1.34 13.93 -9.38
C SER A 138 0.48 15.19 -9.53
N VAL A 139 1.13 16.36 -9.42
CA VAL A 139 0.47 17.64 -9.71
C VAL A 139 -0.09 17.67 -11.13
N ALA A 140 0.65 17.06 -12.09
CA ALA A 140 0.19 16.96 -13.46
C ALA A 140 -1.09 16.13 -13.59
N TYR A 141 -1.22 15.04 -12.81
CA TYR A 141 -2.43 14.23 -12.83
C TYR A 141 -3.60 14.97 -12.14
N ALA A 142 -3.36 15.63 -11.03
CA ALA A 142 -4.39 16.43 -10.36
C ALA A 142 -4.90 17.60 -11.21
N GLN A 143 -4.07 18.15 -12.11
CA GLN A 143 -4.46 19.27 -12.98
C GLN A 143 -5.37 18.87 -14.15
N ILE A 144 -5.39 17.61 -14.55
CA ILE A 144 -6.25 17.13 -15.65
C ILE A 144 -7.56 16.55 -15.14
N GLN A 145 -7.72 16.32 -13.85
CA GLN A 145 -8.95 15.89 -13.19
C GLN A 145 -9.82 17.08 -12.81
#